data_c5844c5cff45a4c808ba71f5c7c71a26
#
_entry.id   c5844c5cff45a4c808ba71f5c7c71a26
#
_cell.length_a   1.000
_cell.length_b   1.000
_cell.length_c   1.000
_cell.angle_alpha   90.00
_cell.angle_beta   90.00
_cell.angle_gamma   90.00
#
_symmetry.space_group_name_H-M   'P 1'
#
loop_
_entity.id
_entity.type
_entity.pdbx_description
1 polymer ?
#
loop_
_entity_poly.entity_id
_entity_poly.type
_entity_poly.pdbx_seq_one_letter_code
_entity_poly.pdbx_strand_id
1 'polypeptide(L)'
;ITLNLYAYLASWGMLRNSFLMQKDYLFSKPVVKILCKDKYSNLISFNPFKENIITDLETIMSLRDEIKEYYMGQTYIEDGTNKTKTISNVTDTLITKIILGTLGCVPAYDQYFVKALRRNKINGVFNLNSMKQIIQYAKDNKEEIEKACNKLGNLYTPMKIIDMYFWEVGIEK
;
A
#
# COMPACT_ATOMS: atom_id res chain seq x y z
N ILE A 1 -12.44 2.96 -13.33
CA ILE A 1 -11.43 3.03 -12.25
C ILE A 1 -11.83 2.11 -11.08
N THR A 2 -13.04 2.20 -10.53
CA THR A 2 -13.49 1.41 -9.35
C THR A 2 -13.41 -0.10 -9.59
N LEU A 3 -13.89 -0.59 -10.75
CA LEU A 3 -13.78 -1.99 -11.13
C LEU A 3 -12.31 -2.45 -11.25
N ASN A 4 -11.43 -1.60 -11.78
CA ASN A 4 -10.01 -1.93 -11.91
C ASN A 4 -9.35 -2.09 -10.53
N LEU A 5 -9.67 -1.20 -9.57
CA LEU A 5 -9.18 -1.35 -8.20
C LEU A 5 -9.68 -2.64 -7.55
N TYR A 6 -10.96 -2.98 -7.72
CA TYR A 6 -11.53 -4.22 -7.20
C TYR A 6 -10.85 -5.46 -7.81
N ALA A 7 -10.70 -5.49 -9.14
CA ALA A 7 -10.01 -6.58 -9.83
C ALA A 7 -8.53 -6.71 -9.42
N TYR A 8 -7.84 -5.59 -9.23
CA TYR A 8 -6.47 -5.57 -8.72
C TYR A 8 -6.40 -6.17 -7.31
N LEU A 9 -7.28 -5.77 -6.39
CA LEU A 9 -7.32 -6.33 -5.03
C LEU A 9 -7.66 -7.82 -5.04
N ALA A 10 -8.55 -8.25 -5.93
CA ALA A 10 -8.88 -9.67 -6.13
C ALA A 10 -7.66 -10.48 -6.59
N SER A 11 -6.89 -9.97 -7.55
CA SER A 11 -5.68 -10.63 -8.08
C SER A 11 -4.59 -10.81 -7.02
N TRP A 12 -4.52 -9.90 -6.04
CA TRP A 12 -3.64 -10.00 -4.88
C TRP A 12 -4.20 -10.82 -3.72
N GLY A 13 -5.35 -11.49 -3.92
CA GLY A 13 -5.98 -12.34 -2.91
C GLY A 13 -6.61 -11.58 -1.74
N MET A 14 -6.80 -10.25 -1.87
CA MET A 14 -7.33 -9.40 -0.78
C MET A 14 -8.82 -9.63 -0.50
N LEU A 15 -9.54 -10.30 -1.40
CA LEU A 15 -10.94 -10.68 -1.17
C LEU A 15 -11.05 -11.94 -0.31
N ARG A 16 -10.05 -12.83 -0.36
CA ARG A 16 -10.08 -14.13 0.31
C ARG A 16 -10.03 -13.97 1.83
N ASN A 17 -10.99 -14.59 2.53
CA ASN A 17 -11.12 -14.52 4.01
C ASN A 17 -11.19 -13.07 4.54
N SER A 18 -11.80 -12.17 3.78
CA SER A 18 -11.90 -10.75 4.07
C SER A 18 -13.35 -10.28 3.94
N PHE A 19 -13.71 -9.22 4.68
CA PHE A 19 -15.01 -8.55 4.51
C PHE A 19 -15.26 -8.07 3.08
N LEU A 20 -14.21 -7.86 2.28
CA LEU A 20 -14.31 -7.46 0.88
C LEU A 20 -14.97 -8.55 0.01
N MET A 21 -14.92 -9.82 0.41
CA MET A 21 -15.56 -10.92 -0.31
C MET A 21 -17.08 -10.76 -0.38
N GLN A 22 -17.68 -10.11 0.61
CA GLN A 22 -19.12 -9.86 0.69
C GLN A 22 -19.54 -8.55 0.02
N LYS A 23 -18.62 -7.83 -0.62
CA LYS A 23 -18.85 -6.53 -1.23
C LYS A 23 -18.68 -6.59 -2.75
N ASP A 24 -19.48 -5.83 -3.45
CA ASP A 24 -19.29 -5.62 -4.87
C ASP A 24 -18.19 -4.57 -5.15
N TYR A 25 -17.86 -4.37 -6.42
CA TYR A 25 -16.82 -3.40 -6.82
C TYR A 25 -17.19 -1.95 -6.47
N LEU A 26 -18.50 -1.62 -6.35
CA LEU A 26 -18.96 -0.27 -6.00
C LEU A 26 -18.57 0.12 -4.56
N PHE A 27 -18.35 -0.86 -3.71
CA PHE A 27 -17.85 -0.65 -2.35
C PHE A 27 -16.51 0.10 -2.32
N SER A 28 -15.69 -0.05 -3.35
CA SER A 28 -14.42 0.69 -3.49
C SER A 28 -14.58 2.12 -4.04
N LYS A 29 -15.80 2.53 -4.44
CA LYS A 29 -16.03 3.87 -5.02
C LYS A 29 -15.65 5.03 -4.09
N PRO A 30 -15.96 5.02 -2.79
CA PRO A 30 -15.51 6.07 -1.87
C PRO A 30 -13.98 6.12 -1.74
N VAL A 31 -13.31 4.97 -1.73
CA VAL A 31 -11.82 4.91 -1.71
C VAL A 31 -11.24 5.58 -2.96
N VAL A 32 -11.80 5.30 -4.14
CA VAL A 32 -11.39 5.97 -5.38
C VAL A 32 -11.59 7.48 -5.28
N LYS A 33 -12.71 7.95 -4.70
CA LYS A 33 -12.94 9.38 -4.48
C LYS A 33 -11.90 9.99 -3.52
N ILE A 34 -11.50 9.27 -2.47
CA ILE A 34 -10.42 9.71 -1.57
C ILE A 34 -9.11 9.86 -2.34
N LEU A 35 -8.71 8.85 -3.12
CA LEU A 35 -7.49 8.85 -3.92
C LEU A 35 -7.46 10.00 -4.96
N CYS A 36 -8.60 10.42 -5.47
CA CYS A 36 -8.74 11.50 -6.45
C CYS A 36 -8.83 12.90 -5.84
N LYS A 37 -8.68 13.09 -4.53
CA LYS A 37 -8.66 14.42 -3.92
C LYS A 37 -7.40 15.19 -4.34
N ASP A 38 -7.54 16.46 -4.64
CA ASP A 38 -6.44 17.32 -5.13
C ASP A 38 -5.23 17.30 -4.20
N LYS A 39 -5.44 17.25 -2.89
CA LYS A 39 -4.37 17.18 -1.89
C LYS A 39 -3.46 15.94 -2.00
N TYR A 40 -3.86 14.92 -2.75
CA TYR A 40 -3.09 13.69 -2.99
C TYR A 40 -2.51 13.60 -4.40
N SER A 41 -2.77 14.58 -5.26
CA SER A 41 -2.35 14.56 -6.67
C SER A 41 -0.83 14.52 -6.83
N ASN A 42 -0.08 15.16 -5.93
CA ASN A 42 1.38 15.14 -5.92
C ASN A 42 1.98 13.73 -5.70
N LEU A 43 1.23 12.81 -5.09
CA LEU A 43 1.70 11.46 -4.84
C LEU A 43 1.80 10.59 -6.11
N ILE A 44 1.14 10.98 -7.21
CA ILE A 44 1.25 10.29 -8.52
C ILE A 44 2.68 10.36 -9.06
N SER A 45 3.38 11.48 -8.81
CA SER A 45 4.77 11.70 -9.19
C SER A 45 5.75 11.58 -8.02
N PHE A 46 5.40 10.75 -7.04
CA PHE A 46 6.24 10.54 -5.86
C PHE A 46 7.64 10.07 -6.23
N ASN A 47 8.63 10.81 -5.75
CA ASN A 47 10.04 10.48 -5.94
C ASN A 47 10.74 10.29 -4.59
N PRO A 48 11.16 9.05 -4.23
CA PRO A 48 11.82 8.76 -2.95
C PRO A 48 13.20 9.43 -2.81
N PHE A 49 13.79 9.90 -3.91
CA PHE A 49 15.13 10.49 -3.94
C PHE A 49 15.13 12.01 -3.67
N LYS A 50 13.96 12.63 -3.52
CA LYS A 50 13.83 14.04 -3.14
C LYS A 50 14.58 14.33 -1.81
N GLU A 51 15.19 15.51 -1.71
CA GLU A 51 15.81 15.98 -0.47
C GLU A 51 14.74 16.22 0.61
N ASN A 52 13.73 17.02 0.32
CA ASN A 52 12.65 17.34 1.25
C ASN A 52 11.41 16.47 0.97
N ILE A 53 11.39 15.26 1.56
CA ILE A 53 10.33 14.26 1.35
C ILE A 53 9.31 14.22 2.48
N ILE A 54 9.55 14.93 3.59
CA ILE A 54 8.74 14.80 4.81
C ILE A 54 7.27 15.13 4.56
N THR A 55 6.98 16.21 3.84
CA THR A 55 5.62 16.62 3.51
C THR A 55 4.89 15.55 2.66
N ASP A 56 5.61 14.92 1.72
CA ASP A 56 5.03 13.84 0.92
C ASP A 56 4.70 12.62 1.81
N LEU A 57 5.57 12.28 2.77
CA LEU A 57 5.33 11.19 3.72
C LEU A 57 4.15 11.48 4.66
N GLU A 58 4.03 12.70 5.16
CA GLU A 58 2.87 13.13 5.96
C GLU A 58 1.58 13.07 5.16
N THR A 59 1.63 13.44 3.89
CA THR A 59 0.51 13.32 2.95
C THR A 59 0.11 11.86 2.75
N ILE A 60 1.07 10.94 2.62
CA ILE A 60 0.82 9.49 2.56
C ILE A 60 0.15 9.00 3.86
N MET A 61 0.60 9.47 5.04
CA MET A 61 -0.03 9.08 6.30
C MET A 61 -1.47 9.60 6.40
N SER A 62 -1.73 10.83 5.95
CA SER A 62 -3.09 11.37 5.87
C SER A 62 -3.99 10.55 4.95
N LEU A 63 -3.48 10.12 3.78
CA LEU A 63 -4.21 9.25 2.86
C LEU A 63 -4.51 7.89 3.49
N ARG A 64 -3.52 7.27 4.15
CA ARG A 64 -3.71 6.04 4.93
C ARG A 64 -4.88 6.17 5.90
N ASP A 65 -4.89 7.24 6.68
CA ASP A 65 -5.87 7.43 7.75
C ASP A 65 -7.28 7.64 7.18
N GLU A 66 -7.45 8.39 6.09
CA GLU A 66 -8.76 8.54 5.43
C GLU A 66 -9.28 7.22 4.85
N ILE A 67 -8.42 6.41 4.22
CA ILE A 67 -8.83 5.09 3.72
C ILE A 67 -9.22 4.18 4.87
N LYS A 68 -8.46 4.18 5.95
CA LYS A 68 -8.73 3.39 7.15
C LYS A 68 -10.05 3.78 7.80
N GLU A 69 -10.30 5.07 7.98
CA GLU A 69 -11.53 5.62 8.54
C GLU A 69 -12.76 5.18 7.73
N TYR A 70 -12.68 5.26 6.40
CA TYR A 70 -13.76 4.80 5.54
C TYR A 70 -14.11 3.34 5.80
N TYR A 71 -13.14 2.45 5.87
CA TYR A 71 -13.41 1.02 6.08
C TYR A 71 -13.89 0.72 7.50
N MET A 72 -13.36 1.37 8.52
CA MET A 72 -13.73 1.14 9.92
C MET A 72 -15.19 1.49 10.24
N GLY A 73 -15.84 2.32 9.43
CA GLY A 73 -17.28 2.60 9.56
C GLY A 73 -18.21 1.57 8.90
N GLN A 74 -17.66 0.55 8.22
CA GLN A 74 -18.45 -0.40 7.44
C GLN A 74 -18.80 -1.65 8.23
N THR A 75 -19.83 -2.36 7.76
CA THR A 75 -20.29 -3.62 8.39
C THR A 75 -20.12 -4.80 7.42
N TYR A 76 -20.01 -5.99 7.97
CA TYR A 76 -20.01 -7.26 7.24
C TYR A 76 -20.79 -8.32 8.04
N ILE A 77 -21.16 -9.42 7.38
CA ILE A 77 -21.80 -10.55 8.04
C ILE A 77 -20.71 -11.53 8.47
N GLU A 78 -20.69 -11.88 9.76
CA GLU A 78 -19.74 -12.87 10.26
C GLU A 78 -20.08 -14.27 9.75
N ASP A 79 -19.10 -14.92 9.12
CA ASP A 79 -19.27 -16.25 8.55
C ASP A 79 -19.73 -17.26 9.61
N GLY A 80 -20.75 -18.07 9.26
CA GLY A 80 -21.32 -19.11 10.11
C GLY A 80 -22.26 -18.63 11.20
N THR A 81 -22.43 -17.33 11.44
CA THR A 81 -23.29 -16.81 12.51
C THR A 81 -24.45 -15.94 12.03
N ASN A 82 -24.45 -15.48 10.79
CA ASN A 82 -25.36 -14.47 10.24
C ASN A 82 -25.45 -13.16 11.05
N LYS A 83 -24.48 -12.89 11.93
CA LYS A 83 -24.44 -11.67 12.74
C LYS A 83 -23.75 -10.55 11.98
N THR A 84 -24.36 -9.38 11.95
CA THR A 84 -23.71 -8.17 11.43
C THR A 84 -22.65 -7.70 12.42
N LYS A 85 -21.42 -7.52 11.94
CA LYS A 85 -20.29 -6.94 12.68
C LYS A 85 -19.78 -5.68 12.01
N THR A 86 -19.30 -4.74 12.82
CA THR A 86 -18.57 -3.55 12.32
C THR A 86 -17.09 -3.90 12.15
N ILE A 87 -16.49 -3.39 11.08
CA ILE A 87 -15.04 -3.52 10.86
C ILE A 87 -14.33 -2.70 11.93
N SER A 88 -13.65 -3.39 12.83
CA SER A 88 -12.92 -2.78 13.96
C SER A 88 -11.43 -2.56 13.65
N ASN A 89 -10.90 -3.19 12.61
CA ASN A 89 -9.52 -3.02 12.19
C ASN A 89 -9.38 -3.22 10.68
N VAL A 90 -8.47 -2.44 10.10
CA VAL A 90 -8.09 -2.52 8.68
C VAL A 90 -6.57 -2.74 8.62
N THR A 91 -6.15 -3.79 7.92
CA THR A 91 -4.74 -4.16 7.87
C THR A 91 -3.92 -3.18 7.03
N ASP A 92 -2.68 -2.94 7.44
CA ASP A 92 -1.70 -2.19 6.64
C ASP A 92 -1.54 -2.80 5.24
N THR A 93 -1.62 -4.12 5.13
CA THR A 93 -1.57 -4.84 3.85
C THR A 93 -2.65 -4.37 2.87
N LEU A 94 -3.91 -4.25 3.32
CA LEU A 94 -4.99 -3.77 2.43
C LEU A 94 -4.75 -2.32 1.99
N ILE A 95 -4.46 -1.44 2.95
CA ILE A 95 -4.28 0.00 2.67
C ILE A 95 -3.08 0.21 1.73
N THR A 96 -1.94 -0.42 2.03
CA THR A 96 -0.72 -0.24 1.23
C THR A 96 -0.83 -0.87 -0.15
N LYS A 97 -1.55 -1.99 -0.31
CA LYS A 97 -1.86 -2.53 -1.65
C LYS A 97 -2.73 -1.60 -2.47
N ILE A 98 -3.72 -0.94 -1.85
CA ILE A 98 -4.52 0.09 -2.54
C ILE A 98 -3.61 1.22 -3.03
N ILE A 99 -2.79 1.79 -2.16
CA ILE A 99 -1.92 2.93 -2.49
C ILE A 99 -0.85 2.53 -3.51
N LEU A 100 -0.24 1.35 -3.36
CA LEU A 100 0.74 0.84 -4.33
C LEU A 100 0.13 0.66 -5.72
N GLY A 101 -1.05 0.04 -5.79
CA GLY A 101 -1.71 -0.27 -7.07
C GLY A 101 -2.32 0.94 -7.78
N THR A 102 -2.44 2.07 -7.10
CA THR A 102 -3.05 3.28 -7.66
C THR A 102 -2.06 4.43 -7.85
N LEU A 103 -1.25 4.72 -6.85
CA LEU A 103 -0.32 5.85 -6.83
C LEU A 103 1.15 5.41 -6.93
N GLY A 104 1.46 4.15 -6.60
CA GLY A 104 2.81 3.61 -6.66
C GLY A 104 3.81 4.25 -5.69
N CYS A 105 3.34 4.97 -4.67
CA CYS A 105 4.18 5.78 -3.77
C CYS A 105 4.58 5.08 -2.46
N VAL A 106 4.08 3.86 -2.21
CA VAL A 106 4.46 3.03 -1.06
C VAL A 106 4.63 1.58 -1.48
N PRO A 107 5.43 0.75 -0.80
CA PRO A 107 5.43 -0.69 -0.98
C PRO A 107 4.24 -1.33 -0.24
N ALA A 108 3.88 -2.58 -0.59
CA ALA A 108 2.84 -3.33 0.09
C ALA A 108 3.37 -3.98 1.39
N TYR A 109 2.82 -3.60 2.53
CA TYR A 109 3.19 -4.17 3.84
C TYR A 109 2.50 -5.53 4.06
N ASP A 110 2.77 -6.49 3.16
CA ASP A 110 2.34 -7.87 3.36
C ASP A 110 3.34 -8.67 4.21
N GLN A 111 2.99 -9.93 4.51
CA GLN A 111 3.79 -10.76 5.42
C GLN A 111 5.25 -10.96 4.96
N TYR A 112 5.50 -11.09 3.66
CA TYR A 112 6.85 -11.31 3.12
C TYR A 112 7.66 -10.01 3.15
N PHE A 113 7.06 -8.92 2.71
CA PHE A 113 7.67 -7.60 2.79
C PHE A 113 8.05 -7.25 4.23
N VAL A 114 7.12 -7.41 5.18
CA VAL A 114 7.36 -7.13 6.61
C VAL A 114 8.43 -8.05 7.20
N LYS A 115 8.47 -9.35 6.80
CA LYS A 115 9.54 -10.27 7.22
C LYS A 115 10.91 -9.78 6.76
N ALA A 116 11.02 -9.34 5.50
CA ALA A 116 12.27 -8.81 4.95
C ALA A 116 12.67 -7.48 5.60
N LEU A 117 11.74 -6.57 5.88
CA LEU A 117 12.00 -5.34 6.63
C LEU A 117 12.64 -5.64 7.98
N ARG A 118 12.07 -6.58 8.75
CA ARG A 118 12.58 -6.97 10.08
C ARG A 118 14.00 -7.56 10.01
N ARG A 119 14.31 -8.36 8.97
CA ARG A 119 15.67 -8.89 8.73
C ARG A 119 16.67 -7.75 8.49
N ASN A 120 16.22 -6.66 7.87
CA ASN A 120 17.02 -5.46 7.61
C ASN A 120 16.93 -4.42 8.73
N LYS A 121 16.39 -4.78 9.93
CA LYS A 121 16.22 -3.90 11.09
C LYS A 121 15.34 -2.66 10.81
N ILE A 122 14.46 -2.76 9.84
CA ILE A 122 13.46 -1.73 9.49
C ILE A 122 12.15 -2.06 10.21
N ASN A 123 11.45 -1.04 10.68
CA ASN A 123 10.15 -1.21 11.33
C ASN A 123 9.11 -1.77 10.34
N GLY A 124 8.47 -2.89 10.69
CA GLY A 124 7.47 -3.57 9.89
C GLY A 124 6.02 -3.04 10.02
N VAL A 125 5.80 -1.95 10.73
CA VAL A 125 4.49 -1.28 10.86
C VAL A 125 4.42 -0.11 9.87
N PHE A 126 3.34 0.00 9.11
CA PHE A 126 3.16 1.11 8.17
C PHE A 126 2.91 2.42 8.89
N ASN A 127 3.97 3.15 9.16
CA ASN A 127 3.95 4.46 9.82
C ASN A 127 5.06 5.37 9.26
N LEU A 128 5.05 6.62 9.70
CA LEU A 128 6.02 7.62 9.24
C LEU A 128 7.48 7.18 9.48
N ASN A 129 7.77 6.53 10.61
CA ASN A 129 9.12 6.08 10.93
C ASN A 129 9.60 4.97 9.98
N SER A 130 8.74 3.96 9.75
CA SER A 130 9.02 2.90 8.78
C SER A 130 9.25 3.46 7.38
N MET A 131 8.39 4.38 6.94
CA MET A 131 8.56 5.02 5.63
C MET A 131 9.85 5.82 5.53
N LYS A 132 10.26 6.55 6.57
CA LYS A 132 11.57 7.24 6.61
C LYS A 132 12.73 6.26 6.44
N GLN A 133 12.68 5.11 7.11
CA GLN A 133 13.71 4.07 6.99
C GLN A 133 13.76 3.47 5.57
N ILE A 134 12.61 3.22 4.95
CA ILE A 134 12.52 2.74 3.56
C ILE A 134 13.05 3.79 2.58
N ILE A 135 12.74 5.06 2.80
CA ILE A 135 13.29 6.16 1.98
C ILE A 135 14.81 6.25 2.14
N GLN A 136 15.33 6.08 3.35
CA GLN A 136 16.78 6.06 3.53
C GLN A 136 17.41 4.89 2.77
N TYR A 137 16.82 3.68 2.89
CA TYR A 137 17.25 2.52 2.10
C TYR A 137 17.21 2.81 0.59
N ALA A 138 16.15 3.47 0.10
CA ALA A 138 16.04 3.86 -1.30
C ALA A 138 17.18 4.81 -1.74
N LYS A 139 17.51 5.80 -0.92
CA LYS A 139 18.61 6.74 -1.19
C LYS A 139 19.97 6.07 -1.20
N ASP A 140 20.21 5.15 -0.26
CA ASP A 140 21.47 4.41 -0.15
C ASP A 140 21.68 3.44 -1.33
N ASN A 141 20.59 2.99 -1.98
CA ASN A 141 20.61 2.04 -3.12
C ASN A 141 20.05 2.69 -4.41
N LYS A 142 20.18 4.01 -4.56
CA LYS A 142 19.56 4.78 -5.66
C LYS A 142 19.96 4.24 -7.03
N GLU A 143 21.24 4.01 -7.27
CA GLU A 143 21.76 3.61 -8.59
C GLU A 143 21.19 2.25 -9.02
N GLU A 144 21.10 1.28 -8.11
CA GLU A 144 20.56 -0.04 -8.36
C GLU A 144 19.06 0.02 -8.66
N ILE A 145 18.32 0.84 -7.91
CA ILE A 145 16.87 1.03 -8.10
C ILE A 145 16.60 1.71 -9.44
N GLU A 146 17.32 2.79 -9.77
CA GLU A 146 17.19 3.49 -11.06
C GLU A 146 17.56 2.57 -12.23
N LYS A 147 18.62 1.77 -12.10
CA LYS A 147 19.00 0.75 -13.09
C LYS A 147 17.91 -0.30 -13.29
N ALA A 148 17.28 -0.77 -12.20
CA ALA A 148 16.17 -1.71 -12.28
C ALA A 148 14.94 -1.08 -12.95
N CYS A 149 14.57 0.16 -12.61
CA CYS A 149 13.49 0.90 -13.27
C CYS A 149 13.74 0.99 -14.78
N ASN A 150 14.94 1.41 -15.20
CA ASN A 150 15.31 1.56 -16.60
C ASN A 150 15.28 0.21 -17.36
N LYS A 151 15.81 -0.86 -16.75
CA LYS A 151 15.78 -2.22 -17.33
C LYS A 151 14.36 -2.72 -17.60
N LEU A 152 13.40 -2.30 -16.78
CA LEU A 152 11.98 -2.63 -16.92
C LEU A 152 11.20 -1.58 -17.72
N GLY A 153 11.88 -0.71 -18.48
CA GLY A 153 11.27 0.30 -19.34
C GLY A 153 10.47 1.37 -18.57
N ASN A 154 10.84 1.63 -17.32
CA ASN A 154 10.15 2.56 -16.41
C ASN A 154 8.65 2.26 -16.21
N LEU A 155 8.24 1.00 -16.35
CA LEU A 155 6.87 0.54 -16.11
C LEU A 155 6.50 0.56 -14.62
N TYR A 156 7.49 0.53 -13.75
CA TYR A 156 7.32 0.48 -12.30
C TYR A 156 7.97 1.67 -11.61
N THR A 157 7.31 2.15 -10.56
CA THR A 157 7.87 3.20 -9.70
C THR A 157 9.03 2.64 -8.86
N PRO A 158 9.96 3.49 -8.38
CA PRO A 158 11.02 3.08 -7.46
C PRO A 158 10.48 2.34 -6.22
N MET A 159 9.32 2.77 -5.68
CA MET A 159 8.70 2.11 -4.53
C MET A 159 8.17 0.72 -4.88
N LYS A 160 7.72 0.49 -6.12
CA LYS A 160 7.34 -0.86 -6.59
C LYS A 160 8.55 -1.76 -6.79
N ILE A 161 9.70 -1.23 -7.22
CA ILE A 161 10.95 -2.00 -7.30
C ILE A 161 11.37 -2.45 -5.89
N ILE A 162 11.32 -1.55 -4.91
CA ILE A 162 11.61 -1.86 -3.51
C ILE A 162 10.64 -2.93 -2.98
N ASP A 163 9.34 -2.81 -3.29
CA ASP A 163 8.33 -3.80 -2.92
C ASP A 163 8.69 -5.20 -3.45
N MET A 164 9.04 -5.31 -4.72
CA MET A 164 9.40 -6.58 -5.37
C MET A 164 10.66 -7.18 -4.75
N TYR A 165 11.70 -6.38 -4.54
CA TYR A 165 12.96 -6.83 -3.93
C TYR A 165 12.75 -7.37 -2.51
N PHE A 166 12.11 -6.60 -1.64
CA PHE A 166 11.88 -7.04 -0.26
C PHE A 166 10.92 -8.22 -0.18
N TRP A 167 9.94 -8.31 -1.09
CA TRP A 167 9.05 -9.45 -1.16
C TRP A 167 9.82 -10.74 -1.50
N GLU A 168 10.73 -10.71 -2.48
CA GLU A 168 11.60 -11.83 -2.84
C GLU A 168 12.50 -12.25 -1.68
N VAL A 169 13.19 -11.30 -1.05
CA VAL A 169 14.00 -11.53 0.17
C VAL A 169 13.16 -12.13 1.31
N GLY A 170 11.91 -11.76 1.43
CA GLY A 170 11.00 -12.27 2.47
C GLY A 170 10.50 -13.69 2.23
N ILE A 171 10.42 -14.16 0.97
CA ILE A 171 10.07 -15.55 0.63
C ILE A 171 11.23 -16.51 0.94
N GLU A 172 12.45 -16.09 0.73
CA GLU A 172 13.61 -16.90 1.04
C GLU A 172 13.60 -17.40 2.49
N LYS A 173 13.96 -18.69 2.70
CA LYS A 173 13.90 -19.37 3.99
C LYS A 173 15.04 -18.96 4.92
#